data_47a8236d16c0094210041ff71acf8efc
#
_entry.id   47a8236d16c0094210041ff71acf8efc
#
_cell.length_a   1.000
_cell.length_b   1.000
_cell.length_c   1.000
_cell.angle_alpha   90.00
_cell.angle_beta   90.00
_cell.angle_gamma   90.00
#
_symmetry.space_group_name_H-M   'P 1'
#
loop_
_entity.id
_entity.type
_entity.pdbx_description
1 polymer ?
#
loop_
_entity_poly.entity_id
_entity_poly.type
_entity_poly.pdbx_seq_one_letter_code
_entity_poly.pdbx_strand_id
1 'polypeptide(L)'
;MTSDVLPADAVASAAGNAHKPHLEQRPGRLTALVFFAVLATGLLFSAYSLMQDVDDVGSTITTWTPFLLLGVALLIALGFEFVNGFHDTANAVATVIYTHSLPPHFAVVWSGCFNFLGVLLSSGAVAFGIIALLPVELILQVGSSAGFAMVFALLIAAILWNLGTWWLGLPASSSHPLIGSIIGVGVANALMHGRDGTSGVDWGQATKVGYSLLLSPLIGFACAALLLLALRLLVKNRALYKAPKGKAPPPWWIRGLLILTCTGVSFAHGSNDGQKGMGLIMLILVGTLPMAYALNRTMPADQAVQFAAVAEVTQQALVKSAPQPAPADPRQVLSDYVRSKQASPELIPALAALTGSIGQEVKGYGAFSRVPAEAMGNVRNDMYLTSEAIRLMDKDGVGRFDADTRGKLQAFKQKIDDATKFIPLWVKIAVAIALGLGTMVGWKRIVVTVGEKIGKPHLTYAQGASAETVAMLTIGAADLYGLPVSTTHVLSSGVAGTMAANGSGLQWKTIRNLLMAWVLTLPAAILLSASLYWLLTRLF
;
A
#
# COMPACT_ATOMS: atom_id res chain seq x y z
N MET A 1 -41.87 52.12 -9.08
CA MET A 1 -41.16 50.94 -9.55
C MET A 1 -39.72 51.07 -9.07
N THR A 2 -39.47 50.53 -7.89
CA THR A 2 -38.13 50.48 -7.31
C THR A 2 -37.48 49.21 -7.81
N SER A 3 -36.48 49.36 -8.69
CA SER A 3 -35.64 48.24 -9.13
C SER A 3 -34.73 47.80 -7.98
N ASP A 4 -35.03 46.66 -7.36
CA ASP A 4 -34.14 45.99 -6.42
C ASP A 4 -32.85 45.56 -7.15
N VAL A 5 -31.85 46.43 -7.14
CA VAL A 5 -30.49 46.09 -7.58
C VAL A 5 -29.85 45.30 -6.44
N LEU A 6 -29.73 43.99 -6.62
CA LEU A 6 -29.00 43.14 -5.70
C LEU A 6 -27.56 43.68 -5.52
N PRO A 7 -27.01 43.67 -4.30
CA PRO A 7 -25.62 44.09 -4.05
C PRO A 7 -24.64 43.32 -4.91
N ALA A 8 -23.60 43.96 -5.42
CA ALA A 8 -22.60 43.37 -6.31
C ALA A 8 -21.95 42.08 -5.72
N ASP A 9 -21.84 42.02 -4.40
CA ASP A 9 -21.36 40.84 -3.67
C ASP A 9 -22.34 39.66 -3.72
N ALA A 10 -23.65 39.92 -3.75
CA ALA A 10 -24.67 38.89 -3.90
C ALA A 10 -24.71 38.35 -5.34
N VAL A 11 -24.49 39.20 -6.34
CA VAL A 11 -24.40 38.83 -7.77
C VAL A 11 -23.11 38.02 -8.01
N ALA A 12 -21.98 38.42 -7.41
CA ALA A 12 -20.72 37.69 -7.49
C ALA A 12 -20.80 36.32 -6.77
N SER A 13 -21.47 36.25 -5.61
CA SER A 13 -21.75 35.01 -4.88
C SER A 13 -22.69 34.08 -5.64
N ALA A 14 -23.73 34.60 -6.28
CA ALA A 14 -24.67 33.84 -7.10
C ALA A 14 -24.02 33.31 -8.39
N ALA A 15 -23.17 34.11 -9.04
CA ALA A 15 -22.38 33.68 -10.21
C ALA A 15 -21.34 32.62 -9.85
N GLY A 16 -20.69 32.73 -8.69
CA GLY A 16 -19.74 31.70 -8.18
C GLY A 16 -20.42 30.37 -7.86
N ASN A 17 -21.67 30.39 -7.40
CA ASN A 17 -22.42 29.16 -7.08
C ASN A 17 -23.04 28.48 -8.31
N ALA A 18 -23.23 29.19 -9.42
CA ALA A 18 -23.82 28.64 -10.64
C ALA A 18 -22.98 27.58 -11.33
N HIS A 19 -21.66 27.50 -11.00
CA HIS A 19 -20.70 26.56 -11.59
C HIS A 19 -20.38 25.37 -10.70
N LYS A 20 -20.86 25.34 -9.44
CA LYS A 20 -20.56 24.26 -8.52
C LYS A 20 -21.40 23.01 -8.80
N PRO A 21 -20.81 21.79 -8.76
CA PRO A 21 -21.59 20.57 -8.91
C PRO A 21 -22.48 20.33 -7.70
N HIS A 22 -23.68 19.77 -7.93
CA HIS A 22 -24.58 19.36 -6.84
C HIS A 22 -24.06 18.07 -6.20
N LEU A 23 -23.44 18.16 -5.02
CA LEU A 23 -22.86 17.04 -4.29
C LEU A 23 -23.84 16.37 -3.31
N GLU A 24 -25.00 16.97 -3.06
CA GLU A 24 -25.95 16.58 -1.98
C GLU A 24 -27.07 15.63 -2.45
N GLN A 25 -26.76 14.68 -3.31
CA GLN A 25 -27.74 13.65 -3.63
C GLN A 25 -27.62 12.48 -2.63
N ARG A 26 -28.73 12.08 -2.02
CA ARG A 26 -28.78 10.87 -1.19
C ARG A 26 -28.83 9.63 -2.10
N PRO A 27 -28.05 8.56 -1.81
CA PRO A 27 -28.16 7.33 -2.57
C PRO A 27 -29.57 6.75 -2.45
N GLY A 28 -30.09 6.21 -3.56
CA GLY A 28 -31.38 5.52 -3.56
C GLY A 28 -31.34 4.25 -2.71
N ARG A 29 -32.53 3.77 -2.28
CA ARG A 29 -32.63 2.52 -1.48
C ARG A 29 -32.02 1.32 -2.19
N LEU A 30 -32.18 1.20 -3.51
CA LEU A 30 -31.57 0.14 -4.31
C LEU A 30 -30.03 0.20 -4.27
N THR A 31 -29.44 1.40 -4.41
CA THR A 31 -27.99 1.59 -4.34
C THR A 31 -27.44 1.18 -2.97
N ALA A 32 -28.13 1.56 -1.89
CA ALA A 32 -27.76 1.15 -0.54
C ALA A 32 -27.88 -0.37 -0.36
N LEU A 33 -28.92 -1.00 -0.88
CA LEU A 33 -29.11 -2.45 -0.81
C LEU A 33 -28.01 -3.19 -1.57
N VAL A 34 -27.68 -2.76 -2.79
CA VAL A 34 -26.57 -3.35 -3.58
C VAL A 34 -25.24 -3.19 -2.84
N PHE A 35 -24.97 -2.01 -2.26
CA PHE A 35 -23.77 -1.77 -1.47
C PHE A 35 -23.63 -2.77 -0.31
N PHE A 36 -24.68 -2.91 0.52
CA PHE A 36 -24.64 -3.84 1.65
C PHE A 36 -24.64 -5.31 1.22
N ALA A 37 -25.28 -5.64 0.10
CA ALA A 37 -25.23 -6.99 -0.46
C ALA A 37 -23.81 -7.36 -0.91
N VAL A 38 -23.11 -6.47 -1.63
CA VAL A 38 -21.71 -6.69 -2.05
C VAL A 38 -20.80 -6.80 -0.83
N LEU A 39 -20.96 -5.93 0.17
CA LEU A 39 -20.19 -5.98 1.42
C LEU A 39 -20.39 -7.31 2.14
N ALA A 40 -21.64 -7.72 2.36
CA ALA A 40 -21.97 -8.97 3.03
C ALA A 40 -21.44 -10.20 2.26
N THR A 41 -21.61 -10.22 0.94
CA THR A 41 -21.07 -11.29 0.07
C THR A 41 -19.55 -11.34 0.15
N GLY A 42 -18.87 -10.20 0.14
CA GLY A 42 -17.42 -10.14 0.26
C GLY A 42 -16.90 -10.67 1.60
N LEU A 43 -17.56 -10.31 2.70
CA LEU A 43 -17.21 -10.81 4.04
C LEU A 43 -17.48 -12.31 4.17
N LEU A 44 -18.63 -12.81 3.69
CA LEU A 44 -18.96 -14.24 3.70
C LEU A 44 -18.00 -15.04 2.82
N PHE A 45 -17.66 -14.54 1.64
CA PHE A 45 -16.67 -15.16 0.76
C PHE A 45 -15.30 -15.24 1.43
N SER A 46 -14.85 -14.17 2.09
CA SER A 46 -13.56 -14.15 2.79
C SER A 46 -13.54 -15.15 3.96
N ALA A 47 -14.63 -15.22 4.75
CA ALA A 47 -14.75 -16.16 5.84
C ALA A 47 -14.77 -17.62 5.33
N TYR A 48 -15.52 -17.90 4.27
CA TYR A 48 -15.57 -19.21 3.63
C TYR A 48 -14.21 -19.64 3.10
N SER A 49 -13.51 -18.75 2.36
CA SER A 49 -12.19 -19.06 1.81
C SER A 49 -11.16 -19.32 2.90
N LEU A 50 -11.18 -18.52 3.98
CA LEU A 50 -10.31 -18.75 5.14
C LEU A 50 -10.58 -20.12 5.80
N MET A 51 -11.86 -20.49 5.99
CA MET A 51 -12.22 -21.79 6.55
C MET A 51 -11.75 -22.94 5.66
N GLN A 52 -11.94 -22.82 4.34
CA GLN A 52 -11.48 -23.80 3.37
C GLN A 52 -9.95 -23.98 3.42
N ASP A 53 -9.19 -22.88 3.44
CA ASP A 53 -7.72 -22.93 3.54
C ASP A 53 -7.24 -23.60 4.85
N VAL A 54 -7.99 -23.43 5.95
CA VAL A 54 -7.72 -24.10 7.25
C VAL A 54 -8.04 -25.59 7.20
N ASP A 55 -9.17 -25.96 6.59
CA ASP A 55 -9.58 -27.35 6.43
C ASP A 55 -8.62 -28.14 5.51
N ASP A 56 -8.15 -27.52 4.42
CA ASP A 56 -7.21 -28.12 3.45
C ASP A 56 -5.85 -28.47 4.06
N VAL A 57 -5.46 -27.86 5.18
CA VAL A 57 -4.24 -28.20 5.91
C VAL A 57 -4.47 -29.20 7.04
N GLY A 58 -5.72 -29.66 7.24
CA GLY A 58 -6.06 -30.66 8.24
C GLY A 58 -5.91 -30.16 9.69
N SER A 59 -5.92 -28.84 9.91
CA SER A 59 -5.83 -28.27 11.24
C SER A 59 -7.19 -28.38 11.95
N THR A 60 -7.24 -29.15 13.03
CA THR A 60 -8.43 -29.14 13.91
C THR A 60 -8.41 -27.89 14.79
N ILE A 61 -9.51 -27.14 14.77
CA ILE A 61 -9.70 -25.98 15.65
C ILE A 61 -9.85 -26.48 17.08
N THR A 62 -8.77 -26.43 17.85
CA THR A 62 -8.78 -26.87 19.25
C THR A 62 -9.18 -25.75 20.22
N THR A 63 -8.99 -24.49 19.84
CA THR A 63 -9.35 -23.31 20.64
C THR A 63 -9.94 -22.21 19.78
N TRP A 64 -11.02 -21.57 20.22
CA TRP A 64 -11.71 -20.51 19.47
C TRP A 64 -11.06 -19.12 19.58
N THR A 65 -10.33 -18.86 20.66
CA THR A 65 -9.78 -17.52 20.94
C THR A 65 -8.83 -17.01 19.85
N PRO A 66 -7.84 -17.77 19.34
CA PRO A 66 -6.98 -17.31 18.25
C PRO A 66 -7.75 -17.01 16.96
N PHE A 67 -8.77 -17.80 16.65
CA PHE A 67 -9.62 -17.57 15.46
C PHE A 67 -10.50 -16.34 15.61
N LEU A 68 -10.98 -16.04 16.80
CA LEU A 68 -11.72 -14.81 17.08
C LEU A 68 -10.79 -13.59 16.89
N LEU A 69 -9.58 -13.62 17.47
CA LEU A 69 -8.59 -12.55 17.31
C LEU A 69 -8.17 -12.38 15.85
N LEU A 70 -7.98 -13.49 15.13
CA LEU A 70 -7.72 -13.46 13.69
C LEU A 70 -8.87 -12.79 12.92
N GLY A 71 -10.12 -13.19 13.18
CA GLY A 71 -11.29 -12.58 12.55
C GLY A 71 -11.39 -11.08 12.81
N VAL A 72 -11.14 -10.65 14.05
CA VAL A 72 -11.10 -9.22 14.42
C VAL A 72 -9.95 -8.50 13.71
N ALA A 73 -8.76 -9.09 13.65
CA ALA A 73 -7.60 -8.50 12.96
C ALA A 73 -7.88 -8.31 11.46
N LEU A 74 -8.47 -9.32 10.81
CA LEU A 74 -8.85 -9.24 9.39
C LEU A 74 -9.94 -8.19 9.14
N LEU A 75 -10.94 -8.09 10.01
CA LEU A 75 -11.98 -7.05 9.93
C LEU A 75 -11.39 -5.64 10.08
N ILE A 76 -10.44 -5.44 11.00
CA ILE A 76 -9.76 -4.15 11.16
C ILE A 76 -8.88 -3.85 9.93
N ALA A 77 -8.18 -4.85 9.37
CA ALA A 77 -7.38 -4.67 8.16
C ALA A 77 -8.24 -4.33 6.93
N LEU A 78 -9.38 -4.99 6.74
CA LEU A 78 -10.36 -4.64 5.70
C LEU A 78 -11.00 -3.28 5.98
N GLY A 79 -11.23 -2.94 7.25
CA GLY A 79 -11.69 -1.62 7.69
C GLY A 79 -10.68 -0.52 7.35
N PHE A 80 -9.39 -0.77 7.50
CA PHE A 80 -8.34 0.15 7.06
C PHE A 80 -8.42 0.41 5.56
N GLU A 81 -8.57 -0.63 4.73
CA GLU A 81 -8.70 -0.48 3.28
C GLU A 81 -10.00 0.23 2.87
N PHE A 82 -11.09 -0.02 3.58
CA PHE A 82 -12.33 0.70 3.38
C PHE A 82 -12.17 2.21 3.66
N VAL A 83 -11.50 2.55 4.77
CA VAL A 83 -11.16 3.94 5.13
C VAL A 83 -10.21 4.56 4.11
N ASN A 84 -9.21 3.81 3.63
CA ASN A 84 -8.32 4.21 2.56
C ASN A 84 -9.11 4.57 1.29
N GLY A 85 -10.06 3.72 0.90
CA GLY A 85 -10.92 3.95 -0.27
C GLY A 85 -11.64 5.29 -0.22
N PHE A 86 -12.33 5.63 0.86
CA PHE A 86 -13.08 6.89 0.91
C PHE A 86 -12.22 8.13 1.13
N HIS A 87 -11.07 7.95 1.75
CA HIS A 87 -10.14 9.05 2.01
C HIS A 87 -9.41 9.49 0.73
N ASP A 88 -8.91 8.55 -0.05
CA ASP A 88 -7.99 8.84 -1.15
C ASP A 88 -8.66 8.92 -2.52
N THR A 89 -9.79 8.28 -2.72
CA THR A 89 -10.52 8.29 -4.01
C THR A 89 -10.99 9.66 -4.45
N ALA A 90 -11.31 10.52 -3.49
CA ALA A 90 -11.74 11.88 -3.80
C ALA A 90 -10.77 12.60 -4.75
N ASN A 91 -9.50 12.24 -4.71
CA ASN A 91 -8.47 12.81 -5.57
C ASN A 91 -8.71 12.46 -7.04
N ALA A 92 -8.99 11.22 -7.38
CA ALA A 92 -9.22 10.79 -8.76
C ALA A 92 -10.52 11.34 -9.36
N VAL A 93 -11.58 11.55 -8.55
CA VAL A 93 -12.89 11.97 -9.08
C VAL A 93 -13.11 13.47 -9.06
N ALA A 94 -12.31 14.26 -8.32
CA ALA A 94 -12.53 15.69 -8.20
C ALA A 94 -12.50 16.39 -9.56
N THR A 95 -11.58 16.08 -10.43
CA THR A 95 -11.44 16.67 -11.77
C THR A 95 -12.66 16.39 -12.65
N VAL A 96 -13.09 15.13 -12.76
CA VAL A 96 -14.24 14.77 -13.61
C VAL A 96 -15.55 15.31 -13.08
N ILE A 97 -15.69 15.49 -11.76
CA ILE A 97 -16.86 16.09 -11.12
C ILE A 97 -16.89 17.61 -11.37
N TYR A 98 -15.77 18.30 -11.08
CA TYR A 98 -15.71 19.77 -11.22
C TYR A 98 -15.63 20.25 -12.67
N THR A 99 -15.24 19.39 -13.59
CA THR A 99 -15.31 19.67 -15.03
C THR A 99 -16.64 19.27 -15.66
N HIS A 100 -17.60 18.78 -14.89
CA HIS A 100 -18.89 18.23 -15.36
C HIS A 100 -18.75 17.10 -16.40
N SER A 101 -17.62 16.40 -16.39
CA SER A 101 -17.37 15.26 -17.30
C SER A 101 -18.17 14.02 -16.91
N LEU A 102 -18.35 13.81 -15.59
CA LEU A 102 -19.21 12.76 -15.04
C LEU A 102 -20.09 13.30 -13.91
N PRO A 103 -21.33 12.81 -13.78
CA PRO A 103 -22.13 13.05 -12.59
C PRO A 103 -21.44 12.51 -11.33
N PRO A 104 -21.52 13.19 -10.17
CA PRO A 104 -20.74 12.81 -8.99
C PRO A 104 -20.88 11.35 -8.56
N HIS A 105 -22.11 10.82 -8.47
CA HIS A 105 -22.32 9.43 -8.07
C HIS A 105 -21.78 8.43 -9.09
N PHE A 106 -21.91 8.74 -10.37
CA PHE A 106 -21.35 7.87 -11.41
C PHE A 106 -19.82 7.91 -11.39
N ALA A 107 -19.22 9.08 -11.15
CA ALA A 107 -17.77 9.21 -11.05
C ALA A 107 -17.17 8.34 -9.93
N VAL A 108 -17.81 8.33 -8.73
CA VAL A 108 -17.30 7.50 -7.61
C VAL A 108 -17.52 6.01 -7.82
N VAL A 109 -18.63 5.60 -8.42
CA VAL A 109 -18.86 4.19 -8.78
C VAL A 109 -17.85 3.76 -9.84
N TRP A 110 -17.63 4.59 -10.86
CA TRP A 110 -16.63 4.35 -11.91
C TRP A 110 -15.23 4.19 -11.31
N SER A 111 -14.83 5.13 -10.47
CA SER A 111 -13.54 5.06 -9.78
C SER A 111 -13.44 3.82 -8.89
N GLY A 112 -14.48 3.46 -8.15
CA GLY A 112 -14.55 2.26 -7.33
C GLY A 112 -14.34 0.97 -8.13
N CYS A 113 -14.95 0.86 -9.32
CA CYS A 113 -14.75 -0.27 -10.22
C CYS A 113 -13.30 -0.38 -10.72
N PHE A 114 -12.66 0.75 -11.05
CA PHE A 114 -11.27 0.72 -11.53
C PHE A 114 -10.26 0.59 -10.39
N ASN A 115 -10.56 1.06 -9.18
CA ASN A 115 -9.82 0.70 -7.98
C ASN A 115 -9.86 -0.81 -7.72
N PHE A 116 -11.05 -1.40 -7.77
CA PHE A 116 -11.23 -2.85 -7.65
C PHE A 116 -10.37 -3.63 -8.66
N LEU A 117 -10.41 -3.24 -9.94
CA LEU A 117 -9.59 -3.87 -10.98
C LEU A 117 -8.09 -3.68 -10.72
N GLY A 118 -7.66 -2.49 -10.31
CA GLY A 118 -6.28 -2.21 -9.96
C GLY A 118 -5.76 -3.13 -8.85
N VAL A 119 -6.56 -3.32 -7.79
CA VAL A 119 -6.24 -4.25 -6.69
C VAL A 119 -6.08 -5.68 -7.20
N LEU A 120 -7.02 -6.17 -8.00
CA LEU A 120 -6.99 -7.55 -8.51
C LEU A 120 -5.77 -7.84 -9.38
N LEU A 121 -5.37 -6.87 -10.20
CA LEU A 121 -4.28 -7.01 -11.16
C LEU A 121 -2.91 -6.61 -10.60
N SER A 122 -2.86 -6.17 -9.35
CA SER A 122 -1.61 -5.76 -8.69
C SER A 122 -0.62 -6.91 -8.50
N SER A 123 0.68 -6.58 -8.54
CA SER A 123 1.77 -7.55 -8.44
C SER A 123 2.01 -8.09 -7.02
N GLY A 124 1.68 -7.32 -5.99
CA GLY A 124 2.04 -7.61 -4.59
C GLY A 124 3.39 -7.04 -4.15
N ALA A 125 4.17 -6.44 -5.05
CA ALA A 125 5.52 -5.94 -4.73
C ALA A 125 5.52 -4.87 -3.63
N VAL A 126 4.55 -3.95 -3.65
CA VAL A 126 4.38 -2.92 -2.60
C VAL A 126 4.00 -3.55 -1.27
N ALA A 127 3.15 -4.61 -1.28
CA ALA A 127 2.73 -5.32 -0.07
C ALA A 127 3.94 -5.85 0.72
N PHE A 128 4.83 -6.55 0.04
CA PHE A 128 6.04 -7.10 0.67
C PHE A 128 7.06 -6.02 1.02
N GLY A 129 7.12 -4.92 0.26
CA GLY A 129 7.92 -3.74 0.58
C GLY A 129 7.53 -3.07 1.90
N ILE A 130 6.24 -3.10 2.25
CA ILE A 130 5.71 -2.57 3.51
C ILE A 130 5.99 -3.53 4.68
N ILE A 131 5.77 -4.83 4.49
CA ILE A 131 6.09 -5.84 5.51
C ILE A 131 7.58 -5.79 5.88
N ALA A 132 8.45 -5.57 4.89
CA ALA A 132 9.90 -5.48 5.09
C ALA A 132 10.37 -4.26 5.92
N LEU A 133 9.47 -3.35 6.33
CA LEU A 133 9.76 -2.31 7.32
C LEU A 133 9.87 -2.86 8.74
N LEU A 134 9.18 -3.97 9.02
CA LEU A 134 9.24 -4.66 10.31
C LEU A 134 10.49 -5.53 10.38
N PRO A 135 11.16 -5.59 11.52
CA PRO A 135 12.25 -6.54 11.72
C PRO A 135 11.73 -7.97 11.72
N VAL A 136 12.59 -8.89 11.31
CA VAL A 136 12.26 -10.32 11.15
C VAL A 136 11.64 -10.92 12.40
N GLU A 137 12.15 -10.56 13.57
CA GLU A 137 11.68 -11.06 14.87
C GLU A 137 10.20 -10.73 15.10
N LEU A 138 9.77 -9.52 14.73
CA LEU A 138 8.36 -9.13 14.87
C LEU A 138 7.46 -9.86 13.86
N ILE A 139 7.94 -10.07 12.64
CA ILE A 139 7.19 -10.81 11.61
C ILE A 139 6.97 -12.27 12.05
N LEU A 140 7.96 -12.88 12.68
CA LEU A 140 7.88 -14.26 13.18
C LEU A 140 6.99 -14.42 14.41
N GLN A 141 6.75 -13.35 15.16
CA GLN A 141 5.97 -13.36 16.40
C GLN A 141 4.52 -12.89 16.24
N VAL A 142 4.05 -12.62 15.04
CA VAL A 142 2.71 -12.05 14.79
C VAL A 142 1.57 -12.92 15.38
N GLY A 143 1.72 -14.23 15.42
CA GLY A 143 0.75 -15.14 16.04
C GLY A 143 0.73 -15.17 17.57
N SER A 144 1.66 -14.46 18.24
CA SER A 144 1.68 -14.32 19.71
C SER A 144 0.74 -13.20 20.18
N SER A 145 0.45 -13.16 21.48
CA SER A 145 -0.31 -12.05 22.09
C SER A 145 0.31 -10.68 21.79
N ALA A 146 1.64 -10.57 21.89
CA ALA A 146 2.37 -9.35 21.55
C ALA A 146 2.25 -9.00 20.05
N GLY A 147 2.21 -10.02 19.19
CA GLY A 147 2.00 -9.84 17.75
C GLY A 147 0.59 -9.32 17.41
N PHE A 148 -0.45 -9.82 18.06
CA PHE A 148 -1.80 -9.25 17.91
C PHE A 148 -1.88 -7.82 18.42
N ALA A 149 -1.27 -7.53 19.58
CA ALA A 149 -1.18 -6.16 20.10
C ALA A 149 -0.50 -5.21 19.10
N MET A 150 0.57 -5.68 18.43
CA MET A 150 1.27 -4.96 17.38
C MET A 150 0.35 -4.64 16.19
N VAL A 151 -0.31 -5.66 15.64
CA VAL A 151 -1.20 -5.53 14.48
C VAL A 151 -2.36 -4.59 14.80
N PHE A 152 -2.99 -4.74 15.95
CA PHE A 152 -4.08 -3.85 16.36
C PHE A 152 -3.61 -2.41 16.54
N ALA A 153 -2.47 -2.20 17.19
CA ALA A 153 -1.93 -0.86 17.42
C ALA A 153 -1.66 -0.13 16.10
N LEU A 154 -0.97 -0.78 15.17
CA LEU A 154 -0.61 -0.14 13.90
C LEU A 154 -1.84 0.16 13.03
N LEU A 155 -2.80 -0.77 12.93
CA LEU A 155 -4.00 -0.59 12.12
C LEU A 155 -4.94 0.46 12.71
N ILE A 156 -5.21 0.37 14.03
CA ILE A 156 -6.10 1.32 14.72
C ILE A 156 -5.52 2.74 14.66
N ALA A 157 -4.19 2.90 14.86
CA ALA A 157 -3.55 4.20 14.74
C ALA A 157 -3.71 4.81 13.35
N ALA A 158 -3.47 4.02 12.31
CA ALA A 158 -3.62 4.45 10.92
C ALA A 158 -5.08 4.81 10.58
N ILE A 159 -6.05 4.01 11.03
CA ILE A 159 -7.49 4.28 10.85
C ILE A 159 -7.89 5.58 11.55
N LEU A 160 -7.54 5.74 12.83
CA LEU A 160 -7.90 6.93 13.61
C LEU A 160 -7.33 8.21 12.99
N TRP A 161 -6.08 8.17 12.50
CA TRP A 161 -5.48 9.30 11.82
C TRP A 161 -6.19 9.64 10.51
N ASN A 162 -6.48 8.64 9.68
CA ASN A 162 -7.20 8.82 8.42
C ASN A 162 -8.61 9.37 8.65
N LEU A 163 -9.33 8.85 9.65
CA LEU A 163 -10.65 9.38 10.03
C LEU A 163 -10.58 10.82 10.53
N GLY A 164 -9.56 11.16 11.32
CA GLY A 164 -9.35 12.52 11.83
C GLY A 164 -9.09 13.53 10.70
N THR A 165 -8.17 13.22 9.79
CA THR A 165 -7.86 14.10 8.64
C THR A 165 -9.03 14.21 7.68
N TRP A 166 -9.75 13.11 7.42
CA TRP A 166 -10.98 13.14 6.65
C TRP A 166 -12.07 14.01 7.29
N TRP A 167 -12.24 13.88 8.62
CA TRP A 167 -13.22 14.71 9.35
C TRP A 167 -12.94 16.20 9.18
N LEU A 168 -11.66 16.59 9.18
CA LEU A 168 -11.21 17.96 8.95
C LEU A 168 -11.26 18.38 7.46
N GLY A 169 -11.55 17.45 6.54
CA GLY A 169 -11.55 17.67 5.09
C GLY A 169 -10.16 17.96 4.53
N LEU A 170 -9.12 17.44 5.17
CA LEU A 170 -7.73 17.57 4.73
C LEU A 170 -7.36 16.36 3.88
N PRO A 171 -7.04 16.53 2.58
CA PRO A 171 -6.47 15.48 1.76
C PRO A 171 -5.06 15.15 2.28
N ALA A 172 -4.99 14.13 3.10
CA ALA A 172 -3.77 13.56 3.65
C ALA A 172 -3.51 12.20 3.01
N SER A 173 -2.35 11.62 3.24
CA SER A 173 -1.95 10.33 2.73
C SER A 173 -2.39 9.20 3.65
N SER A 174 -2.92 8.12 3.13
CA SER A 174 -3.14 6.87 3.88
C SER A 174 -1.82 6.09 4.09
N SER A 175 -0.83 6.28 3.22
CA SER A 175 0.49 5.62 3.31
C SER A 175 1.32 6.13 4.48
N HIS A 176 1.32 7.45 4.73
CA HIS A 176 2.11 8.05 5.80
C HIS A 176 1.70 7.56 7.20
N PRO A 177 0.41 7.54 7.58
CA PRO A 177 0.02 7.02 8.88
C PRO A 177 0.27 5.52 9.02
N LEU A 178 0.11 4.74 7.96
CA LEU A 178 0.45 3.31 8.01
C LEU A 178 1.94 3.09 8.27
N ILE A 179 2.81 3.74 7.50
CA ILE A 179 4.27 3.62 7.64
C ILE A 179 4.73 4.17 8.99
N GLY A 180 4.19 5.32 9.41
CA GLY A 180 4.43 5.88 10.74
C GLY A 180 4.01 4.92 11.85
N SER A 181 2.86 4.27 11.70
CA SER A 181 2.37 3.30 12.69
C SER A 181 3.25 2.06 12.77
N ILE A 182 3.77 1.56 11.65
CA ILE A 182 4.72 0.45 11.61
C ILE A 182 6.02 0.84 12.32
N ILE A 183 6.58 2.02 12.02
CA ILE A 183 7.78 2.55 12.67
C ILE A 183 7.55 2.70 14.19
N GLY A 184 6.41 3.29 14.58
CA GLY A 184 6.09 3.53 15.98
C GLY A 184 6.00 2.25 16.81
N VAL A 185 5.35 1.22 16.28
CA VAL A 185 5.28 -0.09 16.94
C VAL A 185 6.66 -0.75 17.00
N GLY A 186 7.45 -0.71 15.92
CA GLY A 186 8.81 -1.25 15.91
C GLY A 186 9.72 -0.61 16.96
N VAL A 187 9.75 0.72 17.00
CA VAL A 187 10.52 1.49 17.99
C VAL A 187 10.05 1.18 19.42
N ALA A 188 8.73 1.19 19.66
CA ALA A 188 8.18 0.89 20.98
C ALA A 188 8.53 -0.53 21.44
N ASN A 189 8.43 -1.52 20.55
CA ASN A 189 8.81 -2.90 20.85
C ASN A 189 10.30 -3.00 21.23
N ALA A 190 11.20 -2.34 20.51
CA ALA A 190 12.63 -2.35 20.84
C ALA A 190 12.89 -1.75 22.21
N LEU A 191 12.31 -0.58 22.50
CA LEU A 191 12.48 0.11 23.79
C LEU A 191 11.90 -0.69 24.96
N MET A 192 10.72 -1.32 24.79
CA MET A 192 10.08 -2.13 25.82
C MET A 192 10.89 -3.39 26.18
N HIS A 193 11.72 -3.89 25.26
CA HIS A 193 12.62 -5.03 25.49
C HIS A 193 14.06 -4.60 25.83
N GLY A 194 14.27 -3.35 26.27
CA GLY A 194 15.58 -2.82 26.67
C GLY A 194 16.60 -2.70 25.54
N ARG A 195 16.13 -2.68 24.29
CA ARG A 195 16.97 -2.49 23.09
C ARG A 195 16.97 -1.04 22.65
N ASP A 196 17.96 -0.66 21.84
CA ASP A 196 17.95 0.62 21.16
C ASP A 196 16.73 0.70 20.21
N GLY A 197 15.96 1.78 20.33
CA GLY A 197 14.77 2.02 19.49
C GLY A 197 15.04 1.92 17.99
N THR A 198 16.28 2.20 17.55
CA THR A 198 16.68 2.06 16.15
C THR A 198 16.71 0.60 15.67
N SER A 199 16.84 -0.38 16.56
CA SER A 199 16.84 -1.80 16.22
C SER A 199 15.45 -2.35 15.87
N GLY A 200 14.39 -1.61 16.16
CA GLY A 200 13.00 -2.00 15.95
C GLY A 200 12.47 -1.75 14.53
N VAL A 201 13.29 -1.27 13.60
CA VAL A 201 12.87 -0.91 12.23
C VAL A 201 14.00 -1.20 11.23
N ASP A 202 13.67 -1.71 10.04
CA ASP A 202 14.62 -1.69 8.93
C ASP A 202 14.73 -0.27 8.35
N TRP A 203 15.69 0.50 8.89
CA TRP A 203 15.93 1.89 8.46
C TRP A 203 16.38 2.00 7.01
N GLY A 204 16.98 0.95 6.44
CA GLY A 204 17.32 0.92 5.02
C GLY A 204 16.07 0.92 4.15
N GLN A 205 15.08 0.13 4.52
CA GLN A 205 13.78 0.11 3.85
C GLN A 205 12.97 1.37 4.18
N ALA A 206 12.97 1.81 5.45
CA ALA A 206 12.29 3.04 5.87
C ALA A 206 12.79 4.27 5.11
N THR A 207 14.10 4.37 4.86
CA THR A 207 14.70 5.46 4.06
C THR A 207 14.24 5.41 2.60
N LYS A 208 14.21 4.23 1.97
CA LYS A 208 13.71 4.10 0.58
C LYS A 208 12.25 4.54 0.47
N VAL A 209 11.42 4.07 1.39
CA VAL A 209 10.01 4.46 1.46
C VAL A 209 9.87 5.95 1.77
N GLY A 210 10.66 6.49 2.69
CA GLY A 210 10.69 7.91 3.02
C GLY A 210 11.03 8.79 1.81
N TYR A 211 12.03 8.41 1.01
CA TYR A 211 12.33 9.12 -0.24
C TYR A 211 11.17 9.03 -1.25
N SER A 212 10.54 7.88 -1.40
CA SER A 212 9.39 7.72 -2.29
C SER A 212 8.23 8.66 -1.88
N LEU A 213 7.93 8.73 -0.58
CA LEU A 213 6.88 9.60 -0.04
C LEU A 213 7.22 11.10 -0.16
N LEU A 214 8.49 11.46 0.00
CA LEU A 214 8.96 12.86 -0.09
C LEU A 214 9.03 13.33 -1.54
N LEU A 215 9.54 12.50 -2.45
CA LEU A 215 9.72 12.87 -3.86
C LEU A 215 8.40 12.88 -4.63
N SER A 216 7.44 12.02 -4.26
CA SER A 216 6.19 11.90 -5.00
C SER A 216 5.39 13.20 -5.11
N PRO A 217 5.19 14.04 -4.09
CA PRO A 217 4.53 15.34 -4.26
C PRO A 217 5.37 16.35 -5.05
N LEU A 218 6.70 16.30 -4.96
CA LEU A 218 7.58 17.17 -5.76
C LEU A 218 7.46 16.84 -7.25
N ILE A 219 7.48 15.55 -7.59
CA ILE A 219 7.25 15.06 -8.95
C ILE A 219 5.85 15.47 -9.43
N GLY A 220 4.83 15.24 -8.59
CA GLY A 220 3.45 15.62 -8.89
C GLY A 220 3.35 17.10 -9.26
N PHE A 221 3.88 17.98 -8.42
CA PHE A 221 3.86 19.43 -8.64
C PHE A 221 4.63 19.84 -9.91
N ALA A 222 5.90 19.45 -10.01
CA ALA A 222 6.78 19.91 -11.09
C ALA A 222 6.36 19.32 -12.45
N CYS A 223 6.11 18.01 -12.53
CA CYS A 223 5.77 17.38 -13.81
C CYS A 223 4.39 17.81 -14.31
N ALA A 224 3.38 18.00 -13.41
CA ALA A 224 2.08 18.50 -13.84
C ALA A 224 2.13 19.95 -14.33
N ALA A 225 2.94 20.80 -13.68
CA ALA A 225 3.21 22.16 -14.14
C ALA A 225 3.86 22.16 -15.53
N LEU A 226 4.93 21.36 -15.70
CA LEU A 226 5.66 21.25 -16.97
C LEU A 226 4.78 20.66 -18.08
N LEU A 227 3.98 19.63 -17.78
CA LEU A 227 3.05 19.04 -18.76
C LEU A 227 2.00 20.07 -19.22
N LEU A 228 1.44 20.86 -18.30
CA LEU A 228 0.49 21.92 -18.66
C LEU A 228 1.15 22.97 -19.57
N LEU A 229 2.38 23.40 -19.28
CA LEU A 229 3.14 24.35 -20.11
C LEU A 229 3.44 23.76 -21.50
N ALA A 230 3.87 22.49 -21.56
CA ALA A 230 4.11 21.78 -22.81
C ALA A 230 2.81 21.67 -23.64
N LEU A 231 1.68 21.31 -23.03
CA LEU A 231 0.40 21.29 -23.71
C LEU A 231 0.01 22.66 -24.28
N ARG A 232 0.27 23.76 -23.59
CA ARG A 232 -0.01 25.11 -24.08
C ARG A 232 0.83 25.47 -25.32
N LEU A 233 2.05 24.96 -25.40
CA LEU A 233 2.92 25.16 -26.58
C LEU A 233 2.48 24.30 -27.76
N LEU A 234 2.13 23.06 -27.52
CA LEU A 234 1.87 22.05 -28.55
C LEU A 234 0.41 22.03 -29.01
N VAL A 235 -0.55 22.15 -28.09
CA VAL A 235 -1.99 22.02 -28.35
C VAL A 235 -2.64 23.41 -28.38
N LYS A 236 -2.95 23.91 -29.57
CA LYS A 236 -3.52 25.25 -29.77
C LYS A 236 -5.04 25.35 -29.54
N ASN A 237 -5.71 24.25 -29.20
CA ASN A 237 -7.15 24.26 -28.98
C ASN A 237 -7.51 24.97 -27.66
N ARG A 238 -8.01 26.20 -27.79
CA ARG A 238 -8.35 27.07 -26.66
C ARG A 238 -9.46 26.49 -25.73
N ALA A 239 -10.28 25.56 -26.21
CA ALA A 239 -11.32 24.94 -25.40
C ALA A 239 -10.74 24.18 -24.19
N LEU A 240 -9.57 23.56 -24.34
CA LEU A 240 -8.89 22.79 -23.30
C LEU A 240 -8.47 23.64 -22.09
N TYR A 241 -8.16 24.93 -22.32
CA TYR A 241 -7.63 25.86 -21.30
C TYR A 241 -8.71 26.73 -20.65
N LYS A 242 -9.98 26.47 -20.93
CA LYS A 242 -11.11 27.17 -20.32
C LYS A 242 -11.61 26.41 -19.10
N ALA A 243 -12.10 27.15 -18.12
CA ALA A 243 -12.91 26.58 -17.05
C ALA A 243 -14.29 26.18 -17.59
N PRO A 244 -14.97 25.21 -16.99
CA PRO A 244 -16.34 24.84 -17.35
C PRO A 244 -17.27 26.05 -17.31
N LYS A 245 -18.21 26.13 -18.27
CA LYS A 245 -19.24 27.15 -18.31
C LYS A 245 -20.60 26.51 -17.96
N GLY A 246 -21.20 26.97 -16.85
CA GLY A 246 -22.49 26.41 -16.39
C GLY A 246 -22.37 24.94 -15.97
N LYS A 247 -23.42 24.16 -16.21
CA LYS A 247 -23.53 22.72 -15.84
C LYS A 247 -23.39 21.78 -17.06
N ALA A 248 -23.11 22.32 -18.24
CA ALA A 248 -23.00 21.50 -19.45
C ALA A 248 -21.69 20.70 -19.44
N PRO A 249 -21.73 19.43 -19.89
CA PRO A 249 -20.52 18.64 -20.04
C PRO A 249 -19.59 19.24 -21.09
N PRO A 250 -18.26 19.01 -20.99
CA PRO A 250 -17.31 19.48 -22.00
C PRO A 250 -17.53 18.75 -23.34
N PRO A 251 -16.92 19.26 -24.43
CA PRO A 251 -16.89 18.56 -25.72
C PRO A 251 -16.46 17.10 -25.56
N TRP A 252 -17.05 16.22 -26.37
CA TRP A 252 -16.90 14.76 -26.22
C TRP A 252 -15.44 14.27 -26.10
N TRP A 253 -14.51 14.84 -26.85
CA TRP A 253 -13.10 14.46 -26.80
C TRP A 253 -12.39 14.91 -25.50
N ILE A 254 -12.73 16.11 -24.96
CA ILE A 254 -12.22 16.56 -23.65
C ILE A 254 -12.83 15.68 -22.56
N ARG A 255 -14.12 15.38 -22.67
CA ARG A 255 -14.81 14.50 -21.73
C ARG A 255 -14.17 13.10 -21.72
N GLY A 256 -13.89 12.54 -22.89
CA GLY A 256 -13.20 11.26 -23.04
C GLY A 256 -11.80 11.26 -22.42
N LEU A 257 -11.02 12.34 -22.65
CA LEU A 257 -9.69 12.50 -22.05
C LEU A 257 -9.76 12.50 -20.51
N LEU A 258 -10.66 13.31 -19.93
CA LEU A 258 -10.80 13.41 -18.48
C LEU A 258 -11.32 12.11 -17.84
N ILE A 259 -12.23 11.39 -18.49
CA ILE A 259 -12.67 10.07 -18.03
C ILE A 259 -11.50 9.08 -18.09
N LEU A 260 -10.70 9.11 -19.16
CA LEU A 260 -9.54 8.23 -19.32
C LEU A 260 -8.49 8.48 -18.23
N THR A 261 -8.16 9.74 -17.95
CA THR A 261 -7.18 10.08 -16.89
C THR A 261 -7.70 9.72 -15.51
N CYS A 262 -8.97 9.99 -15.20
CA CYS A 262 -9.63 9.54 -13.97
C CYS A 262 -9.59 8.00 -13.83
N THR A 263 -9.86 7.28 -14.91
CA THR A 263 -9.77 5.81 -14.95
C THR A 263 -8.36 5.34 -14.63
N GLY A 264 -7.36 5.93 -15.27
CA GLY A 264 -5.95 5.58 -15.07
C GLY A 264 -5.47 5.86 -13.64
N VAL A 265 -5.85 7.00 -13.07
CA VAL A 265 -5.53 7.34 -11.66
C VAL A 265 -6.21 6.35 -10.71
N SER A 266 -7.50 6.05 -10.92
CA SER A 266 -8.25 5.11 -10.08
C SER A 266 -7.64 3.71 -10.13
N PHE A 267 -7.28 3.23 -11.32
CA PHE A 267 -6.61 1.95 -11.50
C PHE A 267 -5.23 1.92 -10.81
N ALA A 268 -4.40 2.92 -11.05
CA ALA A 268 -3.07 3.01 -10.44
C ALA A 268 -3.15 3.15 -8.91
N HIS A 269 -4.13 3.91 -8.39
CA HIS A 269 -4.42 4.00 -6.96
C HIS A 269 -4.78 2.61 -6.39
N GLY A 270 -5.75 1.91 -6.97
CA GLY A 270 -6.13 0.57 -6.54
C GLY A 270 -4.94 -0.39 -6.58
N SER A 271 -4.13 -0.35 -7.65
CA SER A 271 -2.94 -1.20 -7.79
C SER A 271 -1.90 -0.94 -6.71
N ASN A 272 -1.58 0.31 -6.40
CA ASN A 272 -0.56 0.64 -5.38
C ASN A 272 -1.13 0.54 -3.96
N ASP A 273 -2.27 1.19 -3.70
CA ASP A 273 -2.82 1.35 -2.35
C ASP A 273 -3.44 0.07 -1.81
N GLY A 274 -4.14 -0.71 -2.63
CA GLY A 274 -4.70 -2.00 -2.20
C GLY A 274 -3.64 -3.01 -1.74
N GLN A 275 -2.41 -2.90 -2.24
CA GLN A 275 -1.32 -3.77 -1.79
C GLN A 275 -0.93 -3.53 -0.32
N LYS A 276 -1.21 -2.36 0.25
CA LYS A 276 -0.93 -2.06 1.67
C LYS A 276 -1.75 -2.96 2.59
N GLY A 277 -3.06 -3.06 2.34
CA GLY A 277 -3.93 -3.95 3.09
C GLY A 277 -3.66 -5.42 2.81
N MET A 278 -3.36 -5.78 1.56
CA MET A 278 -2.92 -7.15 1.26
C MET A 278 -1.68 -7.53 2.07
N GLY A 279 -0.68 -6.66 2.16
CA GLY A 279 0.52 -6.89 2.95
C GLY A 279 0.20 -7.12 4.42
N LEU A 280 -0.66 -6.28 5.00
CA LEU A 280 -1.08 -6.42 6.40
C LEU A 280 -1.89 -7.70 6.65
N ILE A 281 -2.81 -8.03 5.74
CA ILE A 281 -3.57 -9.29 5.82
C ILE A 281 -2.62 -10.48 5.71
N MET A 282 -1.67 -10.47 4.78
CA MET A 282 -0.68 -11.55 4.67
C MET A 282 0.21 -11.65 5.92
N LEU A 283 0.61 -10.52 6.51
CA LEU A 283 1.35 -10.52 7.78
C LEU A 283 0.55 -11.21 8.88
N ILE A 284 -0.75 -10.90 9.00
CA ILE A 284 -1.66 -11.52 9.97
C ILE A 284 -1.79 -13.02 9.69
N LEU A 285 -2.10 -13.40 8.45
CA LEU A 285 -2.34 -14.79 8.05
C LEU A 285 -1.10 -15.68 8.23
N VAL A 286 0.06 -15.20 7.78
CA VAL A 286 1.33 -15.95 7.91
C VAL A 286 1.72 -16.12 9.37
N GLY A 287 1.47 -15.11 10.20
CA GLY A 287 1.79 -15.20 11.63
C GLY A 287 0.84 -16.06 12.43
N THR A 288 -0.45 -16.07 12.08
CA THR A 288 -1.49 -16.79 12.86
C THR A 288 -1.78 -18.18 12.31
N LEU A 289 -1.68 -18.37 11.00
CA LEU A 289 -1.94 -19.63 10.31
C LEU A 289 -0.77 -20.01 9.37
N PRO A 290 0.45 -20.19 9.90
CA PRO A 290 1.61 -20.49 9.08
C PRO A 290 1.44 -21.78 8.27
N MET A 291 0.68 -22.75 8.77
CA MET A 291 0.38 -24.01 8.09
C MET A 291 -0.31 -23.82 6.72
N ALA A 292 -1.14 -22.78 6.60
CA ALA A 292 -1.86 -22.49 5.36
C ALA A 292 -1.13 -21.45 4.48
N TYR A 293 -0.47 -20.46 5.11
CA TYR A 293 -0.03 -19.25 4.40
C TYR A 293 1.50 -19.01 4.43
N ALA A 294 2.29 -19.84 5.10
CA ALA A 294 3.72 -19.65 5.17
C ALA A 294 4.44 -19.93 3.85
N LEU A 295 3.94 -20.88 3.06
CA LEU A 295 4.48 -21.28 1.76
C LEU A 295 3.37 -21.29 0.70
N ASN A 296 3.75 -20.98 -0.53
CA ASN A 296 2.83 -21.03 -1.67
C ASN A 296 2.54 -22.49 -2.08
N ARG A 297 1.51 -23.06 -1.48
CA ARG A 297 1.08 -24.43 -1.74
C ARG A 297 0.50 -24.66 -3.14
N THR A 298 0.13 -23.57 -3.84
CA THR A 298 -0.41 -23.65 -5.21
C THR A 298 0.67 -23.76 -6.28
N MET A 299 1.95 -23.68 -5.89
CA MET A 299 3.05 -23.84 -6.84
C MET A 299 3.08 -25.26 -7.41
N PRO A 300 3.20 -25.42 -8.74
CA PRO A 300 3.33 -26.70 -9.39
C PRO A 300 4.55 -27.50 -8.87
N ALA A 301 4.48 -28.83 -8.88
CA ALA A 301 5.54 -29.69 -8.35
C ALA A 301 6.89 -29.53 -9.10
N ASP A 302 6.87 -29.22 -10.39
CA ASP A 302 8.07 -28.95 -11.18
C ASP A 302 8.83 -27.71 -10.68
N GLN A 303 8.14 -26.72 -10.10
CA GLN A 303 8.77 -25.55 -9.46
C GLN A 303 9.54 -25.95 -8.20
N ALA A 304 9.07 -26.93 -7.43
CA ALA A 304 9.80 -27.44 -6.27
C ALA A 304 11.07 -28.17 -6.70
N VAL A 305 11.04 -28.92 -7.82
CA VAL A 305 12.22 -29.54 -8.42
C VAL A 305 13.24 -28.49 -8.88
N GLN A 306 12.77 -27.45 -9.57
CA GLN A 306 13.63 -26.33 -10.00
C GLN A 306 14.23 -25.59 -8.80
N PHE A 307 13.43 -25.35 -7.75
CA PHE A 307 13.90 -24.75 -6.50
C PHE A 307 15.07 -25.54 -5.90
N ALA A 308 14.91 -26.85 -5.76
CA ALA A 308 15.94 -27.73 -5.21
C ALA A 308 17.22 -27.72 -6.07
N ALA A 309 17.10 -27.74 -7.39
CA ALA A 309 18.23 -27.66 -8.31
C ALA A 309 18.99 -26.33 -8.18
N VAL A 310 18.28 -25.21 -8.09
CA VAL A 310 18.91 -23.89 -7.90
C VAL A 310 19.57 -23.81 -6.52
N ALA A 311 18.96 -24.36 -5.47
CA ALA A 311 19.55 -24.43 -4.14
C ALA A 311 20.88 -25.21 -4.14
N GLU A 312 20.92 -26.37 -4.79
CA GLU A 312 22.10 -27.20 -4.88
C GLU A 312 23.27 -26.50 -5.59
N VAL A 313 23.01 -25.88 -6.76
CA VAL A 313 24.03 -25.14 -7.51
C VAL A 313 24.53 -23.92 -6.72
N THR A 314 23.63 -23.24 -5.98
CA THR A 314 24.00 -22.09 -5.14
C THR A 314 24.82 -22.52 -3.94
N GLN A 315 24.46 -23.62 -3.28
CA GLN A 315 25.24 -24.20 -2.18
C GLN A 315 26.66 -24.53 -2.63
N GLN A 316 26.83 -25.23 -3.77
CA GLN A 316 28.12 -25.57 -4.31
C GLN A 316 29.01 -24.35 -4.59
N ALA A 317 28.40 -23.27 -5.13
CA ALA A 317 29.12 -22.02 -5.38
C ALA A 317 29.57 -21.35 -4.06
N LEU A 318 28.72 -21.35 -3.03
CA LEU A 318 29.06 -20.81 -1.70
C LEU A 318 30.17 -21.59 -1.01
N VAL A 319 30.11 -22.94 -1.04
CA VAL A 319 31.16 -23.81 -0.48
C VAL A 319 32.48 -23.57 -1.19
N LYS A 320 32.47 -23.39 -2.52
CA LYS A 320 33.68 -23.05 -3.28
C LYS A 320 34.25 -21.69 -2.91
N SER A 321 33.39 -20.71 -2.61
CA SER A 321 33.79 -19.35 -2.24
C SER A 321 34.37 -19.26 -0.82
N ALA A 322 33.95 -20.15 0.09
CA ALA A 322 34.43 -20.21 1.47
C ALA A 322 34.50 -21.69 1.91
N PRO A 323 35.63 -22.40 1.63
CA PRO A 323 35.78 -23.82 1.93
C PRO A 323 36.05 -24.04 3.44
N GLN A 324 35.11 -23.68 4.28
CA GLN A 324 35.14 -23.88 5.73
C GLN A 324 33.99 -24.79 6.15
N PRO A 325 34.14 -25.57 7.25
CA PRO A 325 33.05 -26.37 7.76
C PRO A 325 31.85 -25.51 8.16
N ALA A 326 30.65 -26.07 8.03
CA ALA A 326 29.44 -25.42 8.50
C ALA A 326 29.50 -25.22 10.03
N PRO A 327 29.03 -24.06 10.55
CA PRO A 327 28.93 -23.85 11.98
C PRO A 327 27.89 -24.80 12.61
N ALA A 328 27.98 -25.00 13.94
CA ALA A 328 27.09 -25.90 14.66
C ALA A 328 25.61 -25.47 14.55
N ASP A 329 25.35 -24.14 14.54
CA ASP A 329 24.02 -23.57 14.35
C ASP A 329 24.05 -22.51 13.22
N PRO A 330 23.82 -22.92 11.96
CA PRO A 330 23.77 -21.98 10.84
C PRO A 330 22.64 -20.94 10.93
N ARG A 331 21.50 -21.31 11.56
CA ARG A 331 20.36 -20.39 11.73
C ARG A 331 20.73 -19.24 12.66
N GLN A 332 21.40 -19.55 13.77
CA GLN A 332 21.84 -18.54 14.74
C GLN A 332 22.82 -17.55 14.09
N VAL A 333 23.81 -18.04 13.34
CA VAL A 333 24.79 -17.19 12.65
C VAL A 333 24.12 -16.24 11.67
N LEU A 334 23.18 -16.73 10.86
CA LEU A 334 22.43 -15.88 9.93
C LEU A 334 21.50 -14.92 10.65
N SER A 335 20.85 -15.34 11.72
CA SER A 335 19.98 -14.48 12.54
C SER A 335 20.77 -13.34 13.18
N ASP A 336 21.95 -13.64 13.71
CA ASP A 336 22.84 -12.63 14.30
C ASP A 336 23.33 -11.62 13.25
N TYR A 337 23.68 -12.10 12.05
CA TYR A 337 24.03 -11.22 10.94
C TYR A 337 22.87 -10.33 10.50
N VAL A 338 21.68 -10.88 10.32
CA VAL A 338 20.49 -10.10 9.92
C VAL A 338 20.17 -9.02 10.96
N ARG A 339 20.33 -9.34 12.24
CA ARG A 339 20.09 -8.42 13.36
C ARG A 339 21.16 -7.34 13.50
N SER A 340 22.45 -7.75 13.52
CA SER A 340 23.58 -6.85 13.81
C SER A 340 24.17 -6.17 12.58
N LYS A 341 23.95 -6.75 11.38
CA LYS A 341 24.60 -6.39 10.11
C LYS A 341 26.14 -6.50 10.16
N GLN A 342 26.65 -7.25 11.13
CA GLN A 342 28.08 -7.51 11.27
C GLN A 342 28.40 -8.90 10.74
N ALA A 343 29.20 -8.96 9.67
CA ALA A 343 29.60 -10.21 9.07
C ALA A 343 30.66 -10.92 9.94
N SER A 344 30.41 -12.19 10.25
CA SER A 344 31.38 -13.09 10.85
C SER A 344 32.07 -13.96 9.81
N PRO A 345 33.23 -14.56 10.08
CA PRO A 345 33.87 -15.52 9.19
C PRO A 345 32.98 -16.73 8.86
N GLU A 346 32.06 -17.10 9.75
CA GLU A 346 31.15 -18.25 9.62
C GLU A 346 29.91 -17.93 8.76
N LEU A 347 29.70 -16.67 8.35
CA LEU A 347 28.49 -16.24 7.64
C LEU A 347 28.26 -16.99 6.32
N ILE A 348 29.30 -17.09 5.46
CA ILE A 348 29.17 -17.76 4.16
C ILE A 348 29.01 -19.27 4.32
N PRO A 349 29.78 -19.97 5.20
CA PRO A 349 29.54 -21.37 5.53
C PRO A 349 28.14 -21.65 6.09
N ALA A 350 27.63 -20.76 6.95
CA ALA A 350 26.27 -20.86 7.49
C ALA A 350 25.20 -20.72 6.38
N LEU A 351 25.39 -19.74 5.49
CA LEU A 351 24.51 -19.54 4.33
C LEU A 351 24.51 -20.74 3.41
N ALA A 352 25.70 -21.35 3.15
CA ALA A 352 25.81 -22.54 2.34
C ALA A 352 25.10 -23.76 2.96
N ALA A 353 25.25 -23.94 4.27
CA ALA A 353 24.62 -25.03 5.01
C ALA A 353 23.10 -24.92 4.98
N LEU A 354 22.56 -23.72 5.26
CA LEU A 354 21.11 -23.51 5.29
C LEU A 354 20.50 -23.58 3.88
N THR A 355 21.19 -23.06 2.85
CA THR A 355 20.79 -23.21 1.44
C THR A 355 20.67 -24.69 1.06
N GLY A 356 21.63 -25.51 1.44
CA GLY A 356 21.60 -26.94 1.18
C GLY A 356 20.49 -27.67 1.93
N SER A 357 20.28 -27.35 3.22
CA SER A 357 19.21 -27.94 4.04
C SER A 357 17.83 -27.64 3.43
N ILE A 358 17.54 -26.38 3.11
CA ILE A 358 16.29 -25.98 2.46
C ILE A 358 16.08 -26.73 1.13
N GLY A 359 17.14 -26.80 0.30
CA GLY A 359 17.06 -27.49 -0.98
C GLY A 359 16.75 -28.98 -0.84
N GLN A 360 17.39 -29.65 0.12
CA GLN A 360 17.16 -31.08 0.41
C GLN A 360 15.76 -31.33 0.98
N GLU A 361 15.29 -30.50 1.90
CA GLU A 361 13.96 -30.61 2.47
C GLU A 361 12.88 -30.46 1.39
N VAL A 362 12.95 -29.42 0.54
CA VAL A 362 12.00 -29.20 -0.56
C VAL A 362 12.05 -30.37 -1.56
N LYS A 363 13.26 -30.89 -1.88
CA LYS A 363 13.44 -32.06 -2.73
C LYS A 363 12.78 -33.31 -2.13
N GLY A 364 12.93 -33.50 -0.82
CA GLY A 364 12.34 -34.63 -0.10
C GLY A 364 10.83 -34.64 -0.13
N TYR A 365 10.19 -33.47 -0.01
CA TYR A 365 8.74 -33.33 -0.11
C TYR A 365 8.22 -33.39 -1.56
N GLY A 366 9.02 -33.03 -2.54
CA GLY A 366 8.71 -33.06 -3.97
C GLY A 366 7.71 -32.00 -4.45
N ALA A 367 6.95 -31.35 -3.54
CA ALA A 367 6.06 -30.23 -3.80
C ALA A 367 5.84 -29.41 -2.53
N PHE A 368 5.64 -28.10 -2.64
CA PHE A 368 5.35 -27.23 -1.49
C PHE A 368 4.01 -27.59 -0.80
N SER A 369 3.05 -28.12 -1.55
CA SER A 369 1.78 -28.59 -1.00
C SER A 369 1.93 -29.84 -0.09
N ARG A 370 3.03 -30.57 -0.19
CA ARG A 370 3.32 -31.78 0.60
C ARG A 370 4.16 -31.52 1.84
N VAL A 371 4.60 -30.29 2.06
CA VAL A 371 5.32 -29.92 3.29
C VAL A 371 4.37 -30.14 4.47
N PRO A 372 4.74 -30.95 5.49
CA PRO A 372 3.91 -31.18 6.65
C PRO A 372 3.62 -29.89 7.42
N ALA A 373 2.44 -29.78 8.02
CA ALA A 373 2.01 -28.59 8.74
C ALA A 373 2.99 -28.15 9.82
N GLU A 374 3.51 -29.10 10.58
CA GLU A 374 4.51 -28.89 11.65
C GLU A 374 5.88 -28.41 11.15
N ALA A 375 6.27 -28.79 9.93
CA ALA A 375 7.54 -28.37 9.32
C ALA A 375 7.44 -27.01 8.61
N MET A 376 6.24 -26.61 8.22
CA MET A 376 6.00 -25.47 7.34
C MET A 376 6.54 -24.15 7.89
N GLY A 377 6.33 -23.90 9.19
CA GLY A 377 6.84 -22.72 9.87
C GLY A 377 8.38 -22.66 9.85
N ASN A 378 9.04 -23.79 10.09
CA ASN A 378 10.50 -23.86 10.10
C ASN A 378 11.08 -23.67 8.69
N VAL A 379 10.55 -24.40 7.70
CA VAL A 379 10.99 -24.27 6.29
C VAL A 379 10.84 -22.82 5.79
N ARG A 380 9.72 -22.19 6.08
CA ARG A 380 9.50 -20.79 5.72
C ARG A 380 10.47 -19.84 6.43
N ASN A 381 10.71 -20.05 7.72
CA ASN A 381 11.60 -19.20 8.50
C ASN A 381 13.04 -19.29 7.99
N ASP A 382 13.50 -20.49 7.63
CA ASP A 382 14.82 -20.71 7.03
C ASP A 382 14.94 -20.03 5.67
N MET A 383 13.91 -20.16 4.82
CA MET A 383 13.82 -19.47 3.53
C MET A 383 13.87 -17.95 3.71
N TYR A 384 13.07 -17.41 4.64
CA TYR A 384 13.02 -15.97 4.89
C TYR A 384 14.35 -15.43 5.41
N LEU A 385 14.97 -16.13 6.38
CA LEU A 385 16.26 -15.77 6.95
C LEU A 385 17.37 -15.81 5.88
N THR A 386 17.36 -16.83 5.03
CA THR A 386 18.30 -16.98 3.91
C THR A 386 18.13 -15.87 2.88
N SER A 387 16.90 -15.58 2.46
CA SER A 387 16.59 -14.51 1.51
C SER A 387 17.04 -13.15 2.04
N GLU A 388 16.81 -12.89 3.33
CA GLU A 388 17.17 -11.63 3.96
C GLU A 388 18.70 -11.49 4.13
N ALA A 389 19.38 -12.56 4.51
CA ALA A 389 20.84 -12.57 4.56
C ALA A 389 21.45 -12.28 3.18
N ILE A 390 20.97 -12.94 2.11
CA ILE A 390 21.42 -12.66 0.73
C ILE A 390 21.18 -11.20 0.35
N ARG A 391 20.01 -10.63 0.69
CA ARG A 391 19.68 -9.24 0.40
C ARG A 391 20.64 -8.25 1.09
N LEU A 392 20.94 -8.50 2.36
CA LEU A 392 21.86 -7.65 3.14
C LEU A 392 23.29 -7.79 2.64
N MET A 393 23.77 -9.01 2.37
CA MET A 393 25.10 -9.25 1.84
C MET A 393 25.32 -8.54 0.50
N ASP A 394 24.34 -8.57 -0.40
CA ASP A 394 24.41 -7.89 -1.70
C ASP A 394 24.44 -6.36 -1.51
N LYS A 395 23.60 -5.84 -0.62
CA LYS A 395 23.55 -4.39 -0.31
C LYS A 395 24.84 -3.86 0.31
N ASP A 396 25.42 -4.62 1.25
CA ASP A 396 26.57 -4.19 2.04
C ASP A 396 27.91 -4.62 1.41
N GLY A 397 27.85 -5.31 0.25
CA GLY A 397 29.04 -5.79 -0.48
C GLY A 397 29.81 -6.87 0.27
N VAL A 398 29.14 -7.62 1.15
CA VAL A 398 29.73 -8.69 1.94
C VAL A 398 29.92 -9.93 1.08
N GLY A 399 31.07 -10.60 1.23
CA GLY A 399 31.38 -11.88 0.59
C GLY A 399 32.19 -11.78 -0.71
N ARG A 400 32.36 -10.61 -1.33
CA ARG A 400 33.15 -10.37 -2.56
C ARG A 400 33.01 -11.48 -3.63
N PHE A 401 31.76 -11.93 -3.85
CA PHE A 401 31.45 -12.98 -4.81
C PHE A 401 31.77 -12.54 -6.24
N ASP A 402 32.21 -13.48 -7.07
CA ASP A 402 32.27 -13.31 -8.51
C ASP A 402 30.86 -13.12 -9.12
N ALA A 403 30.80 -12.71 -10.37
CA ALA A 403 29.53 -12.44 -11.06
C ALA A 403 28.64 -13.70 -11.17
N ASP A 404 29.24 -14.87 -11.35
CA ASP A 404 28.53 -16.16 -11.45
C ASP A 404 27.88 -16.55 -10.12
N THR A 405 28.65 -16.52 -9.02
CA THR A 405 28.12 -16.81 -7.68
C THR A 405 27.04 -15.81 -7.27
N ARG A 406 27.22 -14.51 -7.58
CA ARG A 406 26.19 -13.50 -7.32
C ARG A 406 24.91 -13.77 -8.11
N GLY A 407 25.04 -14.16 -9.39
CA GLY A 407 23.89 -14.56 -10.21
C GLY A 407 23.13 -15.76 -9.63
N LYS A 408 23.82 -16.76 -9.12
CA LYS A 408 23.21 -17.93 -8.46
C LYS A 408 22.50 -17.55 -7.16
N LEU A 409 23.11 -16.70 -6.34
CA LEU A 409 22.46 -16.18 -5.12
C LEU A 409 21.18 -15.39 -5.42
N GLN A 410 21.20 -14.54 -6.44
CA GLN A 410 20.02 -13.82 -6.87
C GLN A 410 18.93 -14.74 -7.41
N ALA A 411 19.30 -15.76 -8.20
CA ALA A 411 18.36 -16.77 -8.70
C ALA A 411 17.73 -17.58 -7.56
N PHE A 412 18.52 -17.98 -6.56
CA PHE A 412 18.01 -18.71 -5.40
C PHE A 412 17.10 -17.83 -4.54
N LYS A 413 17.51 -16.58 -4.29
CA LYS A 413 16.66 -15.60 -3.60
C LYS A 413 15.31 -15.43 -4.30
N GLN A 414 15.31 -15.32 -5.64
CA GLN A 414 14.07 -15.20 -6.41
C GLN A 414 13.19 -16.44 -6.22
N LYS A 415 13.75 -17.66 -6.25
CA LYS A 415 12.98 -18.88 -6.00
C LYS A 415 12.40 -18.93 -4.58
N ILE A 416 13.14 -18.46 -3.58
CA ILE A 416 12.60 -18.30 -2.21
C ILE A 416 11.44 -17.30 -2.19
N ASP A 417 11.62 -16.15 -2.84
CA ASP A 417 10.60 -15.10 -2.90
C ASP A 417 9.32 -15.61 -3.58
N ASP A 418 9.43 -16.37 -4.67
CA ASP A 418 8.29 -17.00 -5.37
C ASP A 418 7.54 -18.00 -4.46
N ALA A 419 8.27 -18.72 -3.60
CA ALA A 419 7.70 -19.71 -2.69
C ALA A 419 7.08 -19.09 -1.41
N THR A 420 7.54 -17.91 -0.97
CA THR A 420 7.16 -17.32 0.32
C THR A 420 6.38 -16.02 0.19
N LYS A 421 6.51 -15.32 -0.95
CA LYS A 421 5.85 -14.04 -1.22
C LYS A 421 4.72 -14.23 -2.23
N PHE A 422 3.56 -14.64 -1.75
CA PHE A 422 2.35 -14.81 -2.55
C PHE A 422 1.16 -14.19 -1.84
N ILE A 423 0.13 -13.85 -2.60
CA ILE A 423 -1.11 -13.31 -2.08
C ILE A 423 -2.26 -14.14 -2.63
N PRO A 424 -3.01 -14.86 -1.79
CA PRO A 424 -4.18 -15.63 -2.22
C PRO A 424 -5.20 -14.77 -2.95
N LEU A 425 -5.86 -15.33 -3.96
CA LEU A 425 -6.83 -14.59 -4.76
C LEU A 425 -7.98 -14.03 -3.91
N TRP A 426 -8.43 -14.78 -2.90
CA TRP A 426 -9.50 -14.31 -2.02
C TRP A 426 -9.10 -13.06 -1.22
N VAL A 427 -7.83 -12.93 -0.82
CA VAL A 427 -7.31 -11.72 -0.15
C VAL A 427 -7.38 -10.53 -1.11
N LYS A 428 -6.96 -10.71 -2.37
CA LYS A 428 -7.08 -9.67 -3.40
C LYS A 428 -8.53 -9.24 -3.59
N ILE A 429 -9.46 -10.19 -3.68
CA ILE A 429 -10.89 -9.91 -3.85
C ILE A 429 -11.45 -9.18 -2.62
N ALA A 430 -11.12 -9.63 -1.40
CA ALA A 430 -11.60 -9.00 -0.16
C ALA A 430 -11.13 -7.53 -0.06
N VAL A 431 -9.85 -7.28 -0.31
CA VAL A 431 -9.27 -5.93 -0.33
C VAL A 431 -9.86 -5.08 -1.45
N ALA A 432 -10.04 -5.67 -2.65
CA ALA A 432 -10.65 -4.97 -3.78
C ALA A 432 -12.09 -4.52 -3.47
N ILE A 433 -12.88 -5.37 -2.82
CA ILE A 433 -14.23 -5.03 -2.37
C ILE A 433 -14.18 -3.93 -1.31
N ALA A 434 -13.33 -4.06 -0.29
CA ALA A 434 -13.22 -3.09 0.79
C ALA A 434 -12.82 -1.71 0.25
N LEU A 435 -11.74 -1.62 -0.54
CA LEU A 435 -11.25 -0.40 -1.15
C LEU A 435 -12.30 0.19 -2.12
N GLY A 436 -12.86 -0.62 -3.02
CA GLY A 436 -13.84 -0.20 -4.02
C GLY A 436 -15.15 0.31 -3.39
N LEU A 437 -15.67 -0.34 -2.36
CA LEU A 437 -16.85 0.14 -1.63
C LEU A 437 -16.52 1.39 -0.80
N GLY A 438 -15.34 1.46 -0.21
CA GLY A 438 -14.84 2.64 0.50
C GLY A 438 -14.89 3.88 -0.38
N THR A 439 -14.47 3.78 -1.66
CA THR A 439 -14.55 4.88 -2.63
C THR A 439 -15.92 5.52 -2.76
N MET A 440 -16.99 4.75 -2.55
CA MET A 440 -18.36 5.24 -2.73
C MET A 440 -18.90 6.02 -1.51
N VAL A 441 -18.17 6.02 -0.40
CA VAL A 441 -18.58 6.62 0.88
C VAL A 441 -17.67 7.81 1.24
N GLY A 442 -18.21 8.83 1.88
CA GLY A 442 -17.42 9.88 2.54
C GLY A 442 -16.64 10.87 1.65
N TRP A 443 -16.55 10.66 0.36
CA TRP A 443 -15.72 11.36 -0.62
C TRP A 443 -15.92 12.89 -0.72
N LYS A 444 -17.10 13.40 -0.40
CA LYS A 444 -17.49 14.81 -0.63
C LYS A 444 -16.55 15.82 0.02
N ARG A 445 -16.13 15.58 1.28
CA ARG A 445 -15.29 16.52 2.04
C ARG A 445 -13.97 16.80 1.36
N ILE A 446 -13.32 15.73 0.87
CA ILE A 446 -12.01 15.83 0.22
C ILE A 446 -12.15 16.37 -1.20
N VAL A 447 -13.17 15.93 -1.95
CA VAL A 447 -13.47 16.44 -3.31
C VAL A 447 -13.66 17.96 -3.30
N VAL A 448 -14.37 18.52 -2.31
CA VAL A 448 -14.51 19.97 -2.16
C VAL A 448 -13.16 20.65 -1.92
N THR A 449 -12.30 20.07 -1.12
CA THR A 449 -10.98 20.66 -0.85
C THR A 449 -10.11 20.67 -2.10
N VAL A 450 -10.05 19.56 -2.82
CA VAL A 450 -9.24 19.44 -4.05
C VAL A 450 -9.79 20.31 -5.18
N GLY A 451 -11.11 20.32 -5.36
CA GLY A 451 -11.76 21.05 -6.47
C GLY A 451 -11.95 22.55 -6.26
N GLU A 452 -12.06 23.00 -5.00
CA GLU A 452 -12.42 24.40 -4.70
C GLU A 452 -11.39 25.16 -3.87
N LYS A 453 -10.54 24.47 -3.06
CA LYS A 453 -9.75 25.17 -2.04
C LYS A 453 -8.24 25.21 -2.32
N ILE A 454 -7.74 24.52 -3.33
CA ILE A 454 -6.31 24.56 -3.72
C ILE A 454 -6.03 25.80 -4.58
N GLY A 455 -6.76 25.95 -5.68
CA GLY A 455 -6.65 27.12 -6.58
C GLY A 455 -7.62 28.23 -6.22
N LYS A 456 -7.30 29.48 -6.60
CA LYS A 456 -8.25 30.61 -6.46
C LYS A 456 -9.40 30.53 -7.46
N PRO A 457 -9.15 30.36 -8.80
CA PRO A 457 -10.20 30.15 -9.78
C PRO A 457 -10.55 28.67 -9.93
N HIS A 458 -11.61 28.42 -10.68
CA HIS A 458 -12.05 27.09 -11.05
C HIS A 458 -10.99 26.35 -11.93
N LEU A 459 -10.89 25.03 -11.76
CA LEU A 459 -10.00 24.17 -12.51
C LEU A 459 -10.37 24.17 -14.01
N THR A 460 -9.39 24.34 -14.89
CA THR A 460 -9.56 24.17 -16.35
C THR A 460 -9.42 22.69 -16.73
N TYR A 461 -9.92 22.31 -17.90
CA TYR A 461 -9.82 20.93 -18.38
C TYR A 461 -8.35 20.45 -18.51
N ALA A 462 -7.46 21.31 -19.06
CA ALA A 462 -6.05 20.99 -19.20
C ALA A 462 -5.34 20.81 -17.85
N GLN A 463 -5.68 21.62 -16.85
CA GLN A 463 -5.12 21.51 -15.51
C GLN A 463 -5.48 20.16 -14.88
N GLY A 464 -6.77 19.78 -14.95
CA GLY A 464 -7.25 18.50 -14.46
C GLY A 464 -6.57 17.32 -15.15
N ALA A 465 -6.58 17.31 -16.50
CA ALA A 465 -5.95 16.27 -17.29
C ALA A 465 -4.45 16.14 -17.01
N SER A 466 -3.72 17.28 -16.89
CA SER A 466 -2.27 17.25 -16.59
C SER A 466 -1.97 16.68 -15.21
N ALA A 467 -2.73 17.10 -14.18
CA ALA A 467 -2.55 16.59 -12.82
C ALA A 467 -2.82 15.09 -12.72
N GLU A 468 -3.92 14.61 -13.32
CA GLU A 468 -4.28 13.19 -13.33
C GLU A 468 -3.31 12.34 -14.16
N THR A 469 -2.88 12.81 -15.33
CA THR A 469 -1.90 12.08 -16.15
C THR A 469 -0.59 11.87 -15.39
N VAL A 470 -0.07 12.92 -14.74
CA VAL A 470 1.16 12.82 -13.95
C VAL A 470 0.94 11.93 -12.73
N ALA A 471 -0.20 12.03 -12.06
CA ALA A 471 -0.52 11.15 -10.94
C ALA A 471 -0.56 9.68 -11.36
N MET A 472 -1.28 9.34 -12.43
CA MET A 472 -1.36 7.98 -12.98
C MET A 472 0.04 7.41 -13.29
N LEU A 473 0.87 8.17 -13.99
CA LEU A 473 2.21 7.74 -14.38
C LEU A 473 3.16 7.60 -13.18
N THR A 474 3.10 8.52 -12.23
CA THR A 474 3.94 8.49 -11.02
C THR A 474 3.59 7.31 -10.13
N ILE A 475 2.29 7.08 -9.90
CA ILE A 475 1.79 5.97 -9.07
C ILE A 475 2.10 4.63 -9.76
N GLY A 476 1.83 4.53 -11.07
CA GLY A 476 2.12 3.32 -11.83
C GLY A 476 3.61 2.99 -11.89
N ALA A 477 4.48 3.99 -12.07
CA ALA A 477 5.93 3.78 -12.00
C ALA A 477 6.37 3.30 -10.61
N ALA A 478 5.86 3.90 -9.53
CA ALA A 478 6.17 3.47 -8.18
C ALA A 478 5.72 2.03 -7.91
N ASP A 479 4.55 1.63 -8.41
CA ASP A 479 4.03 0.27 -8.31
C ASP A 479 4.96 -0.76 -8.97
N LEU A 480 5.49 -0.46 -10.16
CA LEU A 480 6.47 -1.30 -10.86
C LEU A 480 7.76 -1.52 -10.06
N TYR A 481 8.18 -0.53 -9.27
CA TYR A 481 9.35 -0.64 -8.39
C TYR A 481 9.03 -1.15 -6.99
N GLY A 482 7.79 -1.54 -6.71
CA GLY A 482 7.35 -2.00 -5.39
C GLY A 482 7.43 -0.93 -4.29
N LEU A 483 7.32 0.34 -4.67
CA LEU A 483 7.41 1.48 -3.77
C LEU A 483 6.02 2.00 -3.40
N PRO A 484 5.70 2.09 -2.10
CA PRO A 484 4.50 2.80 -1.67
C PRO A 484 4.68 4.30 -1.92
N VAL A 485 3.65 4.92 -2.51
CA VAL A 485 3.58 6.37 -2.69
C VAL A 485 2.32 6.93 -2.06
N SER A 486 2.28 8.26 -1.92
CA SER A 486 1.06 8.95 -1.54
C SER A 486 0.33 9.43 -2.79
N THR A 487 -0.70 8.71 -3.17
CA THR A 487 -1.57 9.04 -4.30
C THR A 487 -2.21 10.42 -4.12
N THR A 488 -2.68 10.72 -2.90
CA THR A 488 -3.23 12.02 -2.50
C THR A 488 -2.23 13.15 -2.65
N HIS A 489 -0.98 12.97 -2.20
CA HIS A 489 0.05 14.01 -2.29
C HIS A 489 0.43 14.29 -3.74
N VAL A 490 0.61 13.23 -4.55
CA VAL A 490 0.95 13.38 -5.98
C VAL A 490 -0.13 14.19 -6.71
N LEU A 491 -1.40 13.83 -6.53
CA LEU A 491 -2.47 14.50 -7.25
C LEU A 491 -2.73 15.93 -6.72
N SER A 492 -2.83 16.10 -5.40
CA SER A 492 -3.06 17.43 -4.81
C SER A 492 -1.95 18.42 -5.13
N SER A 493 -0.69 17.95 -5.11
CA SER A 493 0.46 18.76 -5.54
C SER A 493 0.45 19.01 -7.05
N GLY A 494 0.03 18.02 -7.85
CA GLY A 494 -0.16 18.17 -9.30
C GLY A 494 -1.18 19.25 -9.64
N VAL A 495 -2.32 19.27 -8.95
CA VAL A 495 -3.32 20.35 -9.08
C VAL A 495 -2.70 21.70 -8.70
N ALA A 496 -1.97 21.77 -7.57
CA ALA A 496 -1.31 23.01 -7.15
C ALA A 496 -0.24 23.47 -8.17
N GLY A 497 0.54 22.54 -8.72
CA GLY A 497 1.55 22.82 -9.75
C GLY A 497 0.94 23.37 -11.04
N THR A 498 -0.17 22.79 -11.51
CA THR A 498 -0.88 23.29 -12.69
C THR A 498 -1.50 24.67 -12.45
N MET A 499 -1.99 24.94 -11.23
CA MET A 499 -2.52 26.26 -10.86
C MET A 499 -1.41 27.31 -10.81
N ALA A 500 -0.23 26.97 -10.28
CA ALA A 500 0.93 27.84 -10.26
C ALA A 500 1.42 28.14 -11.69
N ALA A 501 1.58 27.13 -12.53
CA ALA A 501 2.01 27.28 -13.93
C ALA A 501 1.01 28.07 -14.79
N ASN A 502 -0.28 27.99 -14.45
CA ASN A 502 -1.32 28.76 -15.11
C ASN A 502 -1.36 30.25 -14.69
N GLY A 503 -0.64 30.66 -13.65
CA GLY A 503 -0.79 31.98 -13.05
C GLY A 503 -2.13 32.19 -12.33
N SER A 504 -2.84 31.10 -12.05
CA SER A 504 -4.19 31.14 -11.44
C SER A 504 -4.17 31.57 -9.98
N GLY A 505 -3.04 31.43 -9.30
CA GLY A 505 -2.88 31.69 -7.88
C GLY A 505 -3.37 30.54 -6.99
N LEU A 506 -2.70 30.41 -5.85
CA LEU A 506 -2.98 29.39 -4.84
C LEU A 506 -3.66 30.00 -3.62
N GLN A 507 -4.50 29.22 -2.95
CA GLN A 507 -5.09 29.59 -1.65
C GLN A 507 -4.12 29.21 -0.54
N TRP A 508 -3.22 30.12 -0.17
CA TRP A 508 -2.10 29.86 0.75
C TRP A 508 -2.52 29.30 2.11
N LYS A 509 -3.69 29.66 2.63
CA LYS A 509 -4.24 29.08 3.87
C LYS A 509 -4.43 27.57 3.72
N THR A 510 -5.00 27.13 2.62
CA THR A 510 -5.22 25.70 2.32
C THR A 510 -3.88 24.99 2.10
N ILE A 511 -2.99 25.56 1.28
CA ILE A 511 -1.67 24.99 1.02
C ILE A 511 -0.89 24.80 2.32
N ARG A 512 -0.87 25.80 3.22
CA ARG A 512 -0.22 25.68 4.53
C ARG A 512 -0.83 24.55 5.37
N ASN A 513 -2.16 24.45 5.41
CA ASN A 513 -2.84 23.41 6.18
C ASN A 513 -2.53 22.02 5.63
N LEU A 514 -2.47 21.86 4.30
CA LEU A 514 -2.09 20.62 3.65
C LEU A 514 -0.64 20.23 3.98
N LEU A 515 0.30 21.16 3.83
CA LEU A 515 1.72 20.90 4.15
C LEU A 515 1.90 20.55 5.64
N MET A 516 1.20 21.26 6.54
CA MET A 516 1.22 20.93 7.97
C MET A 516 0.66 19.53 8.23
N ALA A 517 -0.47 19.16 7.62
CA ALA A 517 -1.03 17.82 7.74
C ALA A 517 -0.05 16.76 7.23
N TRP A 518 0.60 16.99 6.10
CA TRP A 518 1.58 16.06 5.52
C TRP A 518 2.79 15.84 6.41
N VAL A 519 3.35 16.92 6.98
CA VAL A 519 4.51 16.84 7.88
C VAL A 519 4.15 16.20 9.21
N LEU A 520 2.99 16.54 9.79
CA LEU A 520 2.58 16.06 11.10
C LEU A 520 2.07 14.62 11.09
N THR A 521 1.62 14.10 9.94
CA THR A 521 1.05 12.75 9.85
C THR A 521 2.03 11.68 10.34
N LEU A 522 3.29 11.73 9.89
CA LEU A 522 4.27 10.69 10.23
C LEU A 522 4.58 10.67 11.74
N PRO A 523 5.01 11.79 12.37
CA PRO A 523 5.29 11.82 13.82
C PRO A 523 4.06 11.49 14.68
N ALA A 524 2.87 11.97 14.29
CA ALA A 524 1.66 11.69 15.04
C ALA A 524 1.26 10.20 14.98
N ALA A 525 1.38 9.58 13.81
CA ALA A 525 1.11 8.15 13.64
C ALA A 525 2.13 7.29 14.43
N ILE A 526 3.41 7.67 14.42
CA ILE A 526 4.46 7.01 15.24
C ILE A 526 4.07 7.05 16.72
N LEU A 527 3.77 8.23 17.25
CA LEU A 527 3.43 8.39 18.67
C LEU A 527 2.14 7.65 19.03
N LEU A 528 1.12 7.75 18.20
CA LEU A 528 -0.18 7.11 18.43
C LEU A 528 -0.05 5.59 18.45
N SER A 529 0.64 5.01 17.46
CA SER A 529 0.81 3.56 17.38
C SER A 529 1.71 3.01 18.47
N ALA A 530 2.80 3.72 18.83
CA ALA A 530 3.67 3.37 19.94
C ALA A 530 2.90 3.34 21.27
N SER A 531 2.08 4.37 21.52
CA SER A 531 1.24 4.46 22.72
C SER A 531 0.19 3.35 22.78
N LEU A 532 -0.49 3.09 21.65
CA LEU A 532 -1.46 1.99 21.55
C LEU A 532 -0.80 0.63 21.76
N TYR A 533 0.38 0.40 21.17
CA TYR A 533 1.11 -0.84 21.35
C TYR A 533 1.49 -1.06 22.82
N TRP A 534 2.05 -0.05 23.46
CA TRP A 534 2.37 -0.09 24.90
C TRP A 534 1.13 -0.39 25.76
N LEU A 535 -0.03 0.17 25.41
CA LEU A 535 -1.28 -0.08 26.13
C LEU A 535 -1.77 -1.52 25.89
N LEU A 536 -1.84 -1.95 24.62
CA LEU A 536 -2.40 -3.25 24.23
C LEU A 536 -1.55 -4.42 24.76
N THR A 537 -0.23 -4.30 24.80
CA THR A 537 0.63 -5.34 25.41
C THR A 537 0.44 -5.54 26.91
N ARG A 538 -0.32 -4.68 27.58
CA ARG A 538 -0.71 -4.86 28.98
C ARG A 538 -2.11 -5.47 29.13
N LEU A 539 -2.88 -5.51 28.06
CA LEU A 539 -4.21 -6.08 28.02
C LEU A 539 -4.19 -7.53 27.47
N PHE A 540 -3.23 -7.84 26.61
CA PHE A 540 -2.94 -9.17 26.08
C PHE A 540 -1.79 -9.85 26.81
#